data_eb80f596a78ad640be7084c9925e55b5
#
_entry.id   eb80f596a78ad640be7084c9925e55b5
#
_cell.length_a   1.000
_cell.length_b   1.000
_cell.length_c   1.000
_cell.angle_alpha   90.00
_cell.angle_beta   90.00
_cell.angle_gamma   90.00
#
_symmetry.space_group_name_H-M   'P 1'
#
loop_
_entity.id
_entity.type
_entity.pdbx_description
1 polymer ?
#
loop_
_entity_poly.entity_id
_entity_poly.type
_entity_poly.pdbx_seq_one_letter_code
_entity_poly.pdbx_strand_id
1 'polypeptide(L)'
;FLTEEELGPFRAYKQKVDPEGRFNKGKLMPGGDMGNAYTPSFSLLGTESLIMEQSEIGKISDMVKDCLRCGKCKPVCSTHVPRANLLYSPRNKILATSLLVEAFLYEEQTRRGISLKHFDEFNDVADHCTVCHRCLKPCPVDIDFGDVSVAMRNFLRKQDKKRFSPGTVAAMTYLNLKDPATIKLMRGVMMDFGFKAQRLAHKAAKAIGLIQDSRAHPPATIGAPTVKTQIIHFLNRPMPGNLPKRTSRALLDIEDDKVIPVIRNPKKTTEESDAVFYFPGCGSERLFSQVGLATQAMLYEVGATTVLPPGYLCCGYPQTSSGDEDKGVKITTDNRVLFHRVANTLNYLDIKTVIVSCGTCMD
;
A
#
# COMPACT_ATOMS: atom_id res chain seq x y z
N PHE A 1 15.84 22.07 7.12
CA PHE A 1 14.86 21.39 7.98
C PHE A 1 14.29 22.32 9.05
N LEU A 2 15.15 22.99 9.79
CA LEU A 2 14.78 24.06 10.73
C LEU A 2 15.37 25.36 10.21
N THR A 3 14.63 26.44 10.32
CA THR A 3 15.10 27.77 9.99
C THR A 3 16.13 28.24 11.03
N GLU A 4 16.92 29.25 10.70
CA GLU A 4 17.84 29.87 11.65
C GLU A 4 17.11 30.46 12.88
N GLU A 5 15.90 30.95 12.68
CA GLU A 5 15.04 31.47 13.74
C GLU A 5 14.60 30.38 14.71
N GLU A 6 14.22 29.19 14.19
CA GLU A 6 13.86 28.01 15.01
C GLU A 6 15.06 27.40 15.74
N LEU A 7 16.27 27.52 15.18
CA LEU A 7 17.51 27.02 15.79
C LEU A 7 18.06 27.96 16.86
N GLY A 8 17.72 29.24 16.87
CA GLY A 8 18.21 30.25 17.81
C GLY A 8 18.00 29.84 19.28
N PRO A 9 16.77 29.53 19.73
CA PRO A 9 16.51 29.10 21.10
C PRO A 9 17.26 27.83 21.50
N PHE A 10 17.41 26.89 20.57
CA PHE A 10 18.16 25.65 20.80
C PHE A 10 19.66 25.93 21.01
N ARG A 11 20.25 26.80 20.18
CA ARG A 11 21.66 27.19 20.33
C ARG A 11 21.91 27.89 21.66
N ALA A 12 21.04 28.82 22.05
CA ALA A 12 21.13 29.51 23.33
C ALA A 12 21.04 28.54 24.50
N TYR A 13 20.12 27.57 24.44
CA TYR A 13 20.01 26.51 25.43
C TYR A 13 21.27 25.63 25.50
N LYS A 14 21.76 25.20 24.32
CA LYS A 14 22.99 24.39 24.19
C LYS A 14 24.18 25.11 24.82
N GLN A 15 24.38 26.42 24.54
CA GLN A 15 25.45 27.22 25.09
C GLN A 15 25.35 27.36 26.59
N LYS A 16 24.12 27.45 27.14
CA LYS A 16 23.91 27.53 28.59
C LYS A 16 24.24 26.24 29.34
N VAL A 17 23.85 25.07 28.77
CA VAL A 17 24.00 23.76 29.46
C VAL A 17 25.29 23.04 29.14
N ASP A 18 25.93 23.39 28.03
CA ASP A 18 27.17 22.78 27.55
C ASP A 18 28.09 23.85 26.93
N PRO A 19 28.56 24.81 27.72
CA PRO A 19 29.36 25.92 27.21
C PRO A 19 30.70 25.48 26.58
N GLU A 20 31.22 24.33 27.00
CA GLU A 20 32.46 23.76 26.47
C GLU A 20 32.23 22.85 25.24
N GLY A 21 30.97 22.64 24.85
CA GLY A 21 30.59 21.85 23.69
C GLY A 21 30.98 20.37 23.79
N ARG A 22 30.95 19.78 24.97
CA ARG A 22 31.37 18.39 25.23
C ARG A 22 30.37 17.36 24.69
N PHE A 23 29.07 17.68 24.73
CA PHE A 23 28.01 16.77 24.32
C PHE A 23 27.64 16.98 22.84
N ASN A 24 27.59 15.91 22.06
CA ASN A 24 27.24 15.97 20.64
C ASN A 24 28.01 17.07 19.88
N LYS A 25 29.31 17.09 20.05
CA LYS A 25 30.21 18.09 19.50
C LYS A 25 30.00 18.21 17.99
N GLY A 26 29.78 19.45 17.50
CA GLY A 26 29.58 19.75 16.10
C GLY A 26 28.24 19.33 15.50
N LYS A 27 27.34 18.66 16.24
CA LYS A 27 26.02 18.29 15.73
C LYS A 27 25.01 19.42 15.91
N LEU A 28 24.21 19.69 14.87
CA LEU A 28 23.19 20.75 14.84
C LEU A 28 23.72 22.19 15.05
N MET A 29 25.02 22.40 14.91
CA MET A 29 25.65 23.70 15.06
C MET A 29 26.32 24.13 13.74
N PRO A 30 26.46 25.44 13.47
CA PRO A 30 27.17 25.92 12.30
C PRO A 30 28.61 25.36 12.27
N GLY A 31 29.04 24.87 11.11
CA GLY A 31 30.35 24.23 10.96
C GLY A 31 30.45 22.83 11.55
N GLY A 32 29.32 22.23 11.96
CA GLY A 32 29.29 20.84 12.43
C GLY A 32 29.57 19.86 11.31
N ASP A 33 30.48 18.92 11.58
CA ASP A 33 30.79 17.82 10.66
C ASP A 33 29.79 16.68 10.84
N MET A 34 29.10 16.32 9.76
CA MET A 34 28.21 15.16 9.69
C MET A 34 28.94 13.87 9.28
N GLY A 35 30.26 13.95 8.99
CA GLY A 35 31.06 12.81 8.57
C GLY A 35 31.08 11.65 9.56
N ASN A 36 30.88 11.96 10.85
CA ASN A 36 30.76 10.96 11.93
C ASN A 36 29.31 10.59 12.26
N ALA A 37 28.31 11.09 11.53
CA ALA A 37 26.96 10.63 11.70
C ALA A 37 26.87 9.20 11.16
N TYR A 38 26.44 8.27 12.03
CA TYR A 38 26.20 6.90 11.60
C TYR A 38 25.09 6.89 10.54
N THR A 39 25.46 6.76 9.30
CA THR A 39 24.60 6.36 8.21
C THR A 39 24.92 4.90 7.93
N PRO A 40 23.93 3.99 7.96
CA PRO A 40 24.16 2.67 7.38
C PRO A 40 24.34 2.89 5.88
N SER A 41 25.58 2.99 5.49
CA SER A 41 25.99 2.94 4.08
C SER A 41 26.89 1.73 3.95
N PHE A 42 26.61 0.94 2.93
CA PHE A 42 27.50 -0.16 2.61
C PHE A 42 28.72 0.41 1.90
N SER A 43 29.82 0.52 2.62
CA SER A 43 31.12 0.64 1.98
C SER A 43 31.57 -0.75 1.54
N LEU A 44 31.02 -1.23 0.45
CA LEU A 44 31.46 -2.47 -0.14
C LEU A 44 32.75 -2.23 -0.91
N LEU A 45 33.79 -2.96 -0.55
CA LEU A 45 35.07 -2.91 -1.17
C LEU A 45 35.24 -4.11 -2.12
N GLY A 46 35.55 -3.83 -3.40
CA GLY A 46 35.89 -4.88 -4.37
C GLY A 46 34.68 -5.48 -5.11
N THR A 47 34.76 -6.79 -5.38
CA THR A 47 33.79 -7.52 -6.21
C THR A 47 32.36 -7.59 -5.61
N GLU A 48 32.25 -7.50 -4.29
CA GLU A 48 30.96 -7.50 -3.62
C GLU A 48 30.11 -6.27 -3.99
N SER A 49 30.73 -5.13 -4.27
CA SER A 49 30.01 -3.94 -4.74
C SER A 49 29.35 -4.16 -6.10
N LEU A 50 30.01 -4.87 -7.00
CA LEU A 50 29.48 -5.23 -8.32
C LEU A 50 28.31 -6.22 -8.21
N ILE A 51 28.41 -7.20 -7.31
CA ILE A 51 27.32 -8.15 -7.02
C ILE A 51 26.12 -7.39 -6.47
N MET A 52 26.35 -6.45 -5.58
CA MET A 52 25.29 -5.62 -5.01
C MET A 52 24.60 -4.76 -6.07
N GLU A 53 25.34 -4.05 -6.90
CA GLU A 53 24.78 -3.19 -7.95
C GLU A 53 23.86 -3.96 -8.91
N GLN A 54 24.17 -5.22 -9.19
CA GLN A 54 23.40 -6.05 -10.11
C GLN A 54 22.32 -6.89 -9.44
N SER A 55 22.33 -7.00 -8.11
CA SER A 55 21.39 -7.83 -7.36
C SER A 55 20.08 -7.10 -7.05
N GLU A 56 19.00 -7.86 -6.85
CA GLU A 56 17.73 -7.30 -6.38
C GLU A 56 17.83 -6.74 -4.95
N ILE A 57 18.68 -7.31 -4.12
CA ILE A 57 19.00 -6.80 -2.77
C ILE A 57 19.71 -5.45 -2.87
N GLY A 58 20.64 -5.30 -3.82
CA GLY A 58 21.32 -4.04 -4.09
C GLY A 58 20.35 -2.94 -4.49
N LYS A 59 19.40 -3.23 -5.36
CA LYS A 59 18.34 -2.28 -5.73
C LYS A 59 17.50 -1.86 -4.52
N ILE A 60 17.17 -2.79 -3.62
CA ILE A 60 16.46 -2.46 -2.37
C ILE A 60 17.33 -1.58 -1.47
N SER A 61 18.64 -1.85 -1.40
CA SER A 61 19.59 -1.02 -0.66
C SER A 61 19.65 0.40 -1.22
N ASP A 62 19.72 0.55 -2.54
CA ASP A 62 19.75 1.84 -3.22
C ASP A 62 18.50 2.69 -2.92
N MET A 63 17.34 2.07 -2.82
CA MET A 63 16.08 2.76 -2.48
C MET A 63 16.07 3.35 -1.07
N VAL A 64 16.95 2.92 -0.16
CA VAL A 64 16.93 3.31 1.26
C VAL A 64 18.21 3.97 1.75
N LYS A 65 19.32 3.91 1.00
CA LYS A 65 20.66 4.35 1.43
C LYS A 65 20.72 5.81 1.86
N ASP A 66 19.99 6.69 1.20
CA ASP A 66 20.02 8.13 1.43
C ASP A 66 19.16 8.61 2.59
N CYS A 67 18.58 7.69 3.38
CA CYS A 67 17.70 8.01 4.47
C CYS A 67 18.41 8.82 5.57
N LEU A 68 18.02 10.08 5.74
CA LEU A 68 18.55 10.98 6.78
C LEU A 68 18.06 10.64 8.20
N ARG A 69 17.22 9.63 8.39
CA ARG A 69 16.63 9.23 9.67
C ARG A 69 15.92 10.36 10.44
N CYS A 70 15.51 11.40 9.75
CA CYS A 70 14.87 12.59 10.33
C CYS A 70 13.51 12.31 10.99
N GLY A 71 12.82 11.24 10.58
CA GLY A 71 11.55 10.81 11.16
C GLY A 71 10.31 11.59 10.68
N LYS A 72 10.41 12.50 9.71
CA LYS A 72 9.26 13.26 9.15
C LYS A 72 8.16 12.35 8.58
N CYS A 73 8.50 11.14 8.16
CA CYS A 73 7.56 10.13 7.67
C CYS A 73 6.71 9.47 8.76
N LYS A 74 7.04 9.60 10.05
CA LYS A 74 6.33 8.94 11.14
C LYS A 74 4.88 9.40 11.31
N PRO A 75 4.58 10.71 11.37
CA PRO A 75 3.22 11.19 11.63
C PRO A 75 2.20 10.80 10.54
N VAL A 76 2.65 10.61 9.30
CA VAL A 76 1.79 10.33 8.16
C VAL A 76 1.58 8.83 7.91
N CYS A 77 2.32 7.97 8.62
CA CYS A 77 2.27 6.53 8.40
C CYS A 77 1.00 5.90 8.97
N SER A 78 0.20 5.28 8.12
CA SER A 78 -1.06 4.63 8.51
C SER A 78 -0.88 3.42 9.44
N THR A 79 0.28 2.77 9.44
CA THR A 79 0.58 1.64 10.35
C THR A 79 1.19 2.07 11.66
N HIS A 80 1.91 3.20 11.68
CA HIS A 80 2.59 3.70 12.89
C HIS A 80 1.66 4.53 13.79
N VAL A 81 0.95 5.50 13.22
CA VAL A 81 0.12 6.44 13.99
C VAL A 81 -0.94 5.75 14.86
N PRO A 82 -1.73 4.77 14.36
CA PRO A 82 -2.75 4.12 15.17
C PRO A 82 -2.20 3.26 16.31
N ARG A 83 -0.96 2.78 16.20
CA ARG A 83 -0.36 1.82 17.13
C ARG A 83 0.71 2.42 18.02
N ALA A 84 1.18 3.62 17.70
CA ALA A 84 2.31 4.29 18.37
C ALA A 84 3.57 3.40 18.50
N ASN A 85 3.69 2.39 17.63
CA ASN A 85 4.80 1.46 17.66
C ASN A 85 5.94 1.96 16.79
N LEU A 86 7.07 2.23 17.42
CA LEU A 86 8.26 2.74 16.74
C LEU A 86 8.78 1.81 15.65
N LEU A 87 8.65 0.49 15.83
CA LEU A 87 9.09 -0.51 14.84
C LEU A 87 8.37 -0.33 13.49
N TYR A 88 7.09 0.03 13.52
CA TYR A 88 6.28 0.16 12.30
C TYR A 88 6.36 1.53 11.64
N SER A 89 7.15 2.46 12.13
CA SER A 89 7.38 3.73 11.44
C SER A 89 8.21 3.51 10.17
N PRO A 90 7.98 4.28 9.08
CA PRO A 90 8.76 4.12 7.85
C PRO A 90 10.26 4.26 8.09
N ARG A 91 10.68 5.24 8.89
CA ARG A 91 12.08 5.42 9.29
C ARG A 91 12.70 4.14 9.88
N ASN A 92 12.01 3.49 10.81
CA ASN A 92 12.54 2.30 11.47
C ASN A 92 12.49 1.07 10.55
N LYS A 93 11.51 0.99 9.66
CA LYS A 93 11.48 -0.03 8.60
C LYS A 93 12.64 0.12 7.64
N ILE A 94 12.98 1.34 7.23
CA ILE A 94 14.16 1.64 6.40
C ILE A 94 15.43 1.19 7.11
N LEU A 95 15.58 1.54 8.40
CA LEU A 95 16.73 1.10 9.20
C LEU A 95 16.80 -0.43 9.28
N ALA A 96 15.68 -1.09 9.56
CA ALA A 96 15.62 -2.55 9.61
C ALA A 96 15.95 -3.19 8.24
N THR A 97 15.47 -2.60 7.14
CA THR A 97 15.82 -3.05 5.78
C THR A 97 17.33 -2.95 5.55
N SER A 98 17.96 -1.82 5.89
CA SER A 98 19.41 -1.64 5.75
C SER A 98 20.19 -2.69 6.56
N LEU A 99 19.81 -2.91 7.82
CA LEU A 99 20.46 -3.90 8.68
C LEU A 99 20.27 -5.34 8.18
N LEU A 100 19.12 -5.66 7.62
CA LEU A 100 18.85 -6.98 7.05
C LEU A 100 19.66 -7.21 5.78
N VAL A 101 19.77 -6.20 4.90
CA VAL A 101 20.63 -6.27 3.72
C VAL A 101 22.08 -6.48 4.13
N GLU A 102 22.55 -5.75 5.14
CA GLU A 102 23.90 -5.92 5.71
C GLU A 102 24.13 -7.34 6.26
N ALA A 103 23.14 -7.90 6.95
CA ALA A 103 23.19 -9.27 7.46
C ALA A 103 23.26 -10.31 6.34
N PHE A 104 22.50 -10.15 5.26
CA PHE A 104 22.59 -11.03 4.07
C PHE A 104 23.99 -11.02 3.46
N LEU A 105 24.59 -9.83 3.32
CA LEU A 105 25.94 -9.69 2.77
C LEU A 105 27.00 -10.32 3.68
N TYR A 106 26.88 -10.11 4.99
CA TYR A 106 27.81 -10.69 5.95
C TYR A 106 27.77 -12.23 5.91
N GLU A 107 26.59 -12.83 5.83
CA GLU A 107 26.45 -14.28 5.73
C GLU A 107 26.99 -14.84 4.42
N GLU A 108 26.80 -14.12 3.31
CA GLU A 108 27.36 -14.50 2.00
C GLU A 108 28.88 -14.44 2.01
N GLN A 109 29.48 -13.41 2.58
CA GLN A 109 30.93 -13.27 2.72
C GLN A 109 31.54 -14.37 3.60
N THR A 110 30.86 -14.76 4.65
CA THR A 110 31.36 -15.81 5.57
C THR A 110 31.09 -17.23 5.07
N ARG A 111 30.45 -17.40 3.91
CA ARG A 111 30.03 -18.68 3.31
C ARG A 111 29.19 -19.56 4.25
N ARG A 112 28.53 -18.97 5.22
CA ARG A 112 27.64 -19.70 6.16
C ARG A 112 26.26 -19.93 5.59
N GLY A 113 25.99 -19.48 4.37
CA GLY A 113 24.69 -19.49 3.74
C GLY A 113 23.73 -18.45 4.31
N ILE A 114 22.69 -18.13 3.54
CA ILE A 114 21.66 -17.18 3.98
C ILE A 114 20.82 -17.83 5.06
N SER A 115 20.77 -17.25 6.26
CA SER A 115 19.95 -17.74 7.35
C SER A 115 18.46 -17.62 7.01
N LEU A 116 17.70 -18.69 7.18
CA LEU A 116 16.23 -18.71 7.04
C LEU A 116 15.56 -17.72 7.97
N LYS A 117 16.21 -17.38 9.08
CA LYS A 117 15.74 -16.41 10.06
C LYS A 117 15.68 -14.99 9.50
N HIS A 118 16.65 -14.58 8.68
CA HIS A 118 16.65 -13.26 8.06
C HIS A 118 15.52 -13.09 7.03
N PHE A 119 15.13 -14.13 6.33
CA PHE A 119 13.97 -14.11 5.45
C PHE A 119 12.65 -13.88 6.22
N ASP A 120 12.52 -14.43 7.41
CA ASP A 120 11.35 -14.20 8.24
C ASP A 120 11.25 -12.75 8.73
N GLU A 121 12.36 -12.18 9.16
CA GLU A 121 12.46 -10.78 9.57
C GLU A 121 12.21 -9.83 8.39
N PHE A 122 12.73 -10.17 7.21
CA PHE A 122 12.49 -9.43 5.97
C PHE A 122 11.01 -9.46 5.56
N ASN A 123 10.33 -10.62 5.68
CA ASN A 123 8.88 -10.73 5.52
C ASN A 123 8.14 -9.82 6.50
N ASP A 124 8.54 -9.82 7.77
CA ASP A 124 7.88 -9.04 8.82
C ASP A 124 7.95 -7.53 8.52
N VAL A 125 9.11 -7.02 8.17
CA VAL A 125 9.30 -5.61 7.78
C VAL A 125 8.46 -5.25 6.55
N ALA A 126 8.48 -6.09 5.51
CA ALA A 126 7.76 -5.88 4.27
C ALA A 126 6.23 -5.90 4.49
N ASP A 127 5.71 -6.85 5.27
CA ASP A 127 4.27 -7.04 5.45
C ASP A 127 3.61 -6.01 6.38
N HIS A 128 4.40 -5.28 7.18
CA HIS A 128 3.89 -4.19 8.00
C HIS A 128 3.69 -2.85 7.25
N CYS A 129 3.83 -2.83 5.94
CA CYS A 129 3.52 -1.69 5.10
C CYS A 129 2.18 -1.89 4.38
N THR A 130 1.33 -0.87 4.38
CA THR A 130 0.05 -0.87 3.62
C THR A 130 0.21 -0.32 2.21
N VAL A 131 1.43 0.00 1.80
CA VAL A 131 1.73 0.55 0.46
C VAL A 131 0.83 1.75 0.12
N CYS A 132 0.73 2.70 1.07
CA CYS A 132 -0.12 3.89 0.94
C CYS A 132 0.62 5.14 0.45
N HIS A 133 1.92 5.05 0.20
CA HIS A 133 2.83 6.07 -0.34
C HIS A 133 2.86 7.42 0.41
N ARG A 134 2.16 7.55 1.55
CA ARG A 134 2.11 8.80 2.32
C ARG A 134 3.45 9.26 2.86
N CYS A 135 4.40 8.34 3.04
CA CYS A 135 5.73 8.65 3.57
C CYS A 135 6.62 9.38 2.56
N LEU A 136 6.34 9.32 1.27
CA LEU A 136 7.05 10.02 0.21
C LEU A 136 6.97 11.54 0.40
N LYS A 137 5.76 12.10 0.52
CA LYS A 137 5.53 13.54 0.54
C LYS A 137 6.36 14.32 1.58
N PRO A 138 6.49 13.88 2.86
CA PRO A 138 7.31 14.58 3.85
C PRO A 138 8.79 14.20 3.80
N CYS A 139 9.20 13.28 2.93
CA CYS A 139 10.58 12.81 2.86
C CYS A 139 11.44 13.84 2.09
N PRO A 140 12.53 14.36 2.70
CA PRO A 140 13.37 15.36 2.04
C PRO A 140 14.34 14.77 1.00
N VAL A 141 14.41 13.45 0.91
CA VAL A 141 15.24 12.70 -0.04
C VAL A 141 14.39 11.70 -0.85
N ASP A 142 13.11 11.97 -0.96
CA ASP A 142 12.13 11.29 -1.80
C ASP A 142 12.05 9.76 -1.66
N ILE A 143 12.30 9.23 -0.45
CA ILE A 143 12.18 7.80 -0.18
C ILE A 143 10.72 7.43 0.06
N ASP A 144 10.18 6.56 -0.78
CA ASP A 144 8.90 5.91 -0.57
C ASP A 144 9.08 4.49 -0.03
N PHE A 145 8.73 4.28 1.22
CA PHE A 145 8.77 2.92 1.79
C PHE A 145 7.68 2.01 1.23
N GLY A 146 6.67 2.53 0.55
CA GLY A 146 5.70 1.73 -0.20
C GLY A 146 6.39 0.92 -1.28
N ASP A 147 7.18 1.57 -2.13
CA ASP A 147 7.93 0.94 -3.22
C ASP A 147 8.99 -0.01 -2.69
N VAL A 148 9.72 0.38 -1.65
CA VAL A 148 10.68 -0.52 -0.96
C VAL A 148 9.98 -1.80 -0.48
N SER A 149 8.79 -1.67 0.13
CA SER A 149 8.02 -2.82 0.60
C SER A 149 7.57 -3.73 -0.56
N VAL A 150 7.16 -3.16 -1.69
CA VAL A 150 6.81 -3.93 -2.90
C VAL A 150 8.02 -4.68 -3.43
N ALA A 151 9.17 -4.01 -3.56
CA ALA A 151 10.42 -4.63 -4.00
C ALA A 151 10.85 -5.78 -3.06
N MET A 152 10.76 -5.58 -1.73
CA MET A 152 11.04 -6.62 -0.74
C MET A 152 10.12 -7.84 -0.90
N ARG A 153 8.81 -7.61 -1.08
CA ARG A 153 7.82 -8.69 -1.26
C ARG A 153 8.06 -9.46 -2.56
N ASN A 154 8.40 -8.75 -3.63
CA ASN A 154 8.70 -9.34 -4.93
C ASN A 154 9.98 -10.20 -4.85
N PHE A 155 11.04 -9.68 -4.23
CA PHE A 155 12.26 -10.43 -3.94
C PHE A 155 11.98 -11.71 -3.17
N LEU A 156 11.22 -11.63 -2.06
CA LEU A 156 10.85 -12.79 -1.25
C LEU A 156 10.06 -13.84 -2.05
N ARG A 157 9.19 -13.39 -2.95
CA ARG A 157 8.41 -14.30 -3.82
C ARG A 157 9.30 -15.01 -4.83
N LYS A 158 10.21 -14.29 -5.49
CA LYS A 158 11.17 -14.88 -6.43
C LYS A 158 12.10 -15.91 -5.77
N GLN A 159 12.39 -15.73 -4.49
CA GLN A 159 13.19 -16.66 -3.69
C GLN A 159 12.37 -17.79 -3.04
N ASP A 160 11.06 -17.90 -3.31
CA ASP A 160 10.13 -18.84 -2.66
C ASP A 160 10.12 -18.74 -1.14
N LYS A 161 10.48 -17.56 -0.60
CA LYS A 161 10.54 -17.26 0.84
C LYS A 161 9.42 -16.36 1.32
N LYS A 162 8.51 -15.94 0.43
CA LYS A 162 7.34 -15.14 0.83
C LYS A 162 6.41 -15.97 1.71
N ARG A 163 6.08 -15.43 2.89
CA ARG A 163 5.17 -16.08 3.83
C ARG A 163 3.80 -16.30 3.19
N PHE A 164 3.30 -17.53 3.24
CA PHE A 164 1.97 -17.86 2.73
C PHE A 164 0.87 -17.26 3.60
N SER A 165 -0.08 -16.59 2.97
CA SER A 165 -1.26 -16.00 3.63
C SER A 165 -2.52 -16.41 2.86
N PRO A 166 -3.32 -17.36 3.39
CA PRO A 166 -4.53 -17.82 2.70
C PRO A 166 -5.55 -16.70 2.50
N GLY A 167 -5.64 -15.76 3.44
CA GLY A 167 -6.50 -14.59 3.30
C GLY A 167 -6.09 -13.67 2.14
N THR A 168 -4.79 -13.45 1.95
CA THR A 168 -4.27 -12.68 0.83
C THR A 168 -4.56 -13.37 -0.50
N VAL A 169 -4.33 -14.68 -0.58
CA VAL A 169 -4.61 -15.46 -1.81
C VAL A 169 -6.10 -15.38 -2.17
N ALA A 170 -6.99 -15.60 -1.21
CA ALA A 170 -8.44 -15.52 -1.41
C ALA A 170 -8.86 -14.11 -1.86
N ALA A 171 -8.34 -13.06 -1.22
CA ALA A 171 -8.61 -11.67 -1.59
C ALA A 171 -8.14 -11.35 -3.01
N MET A 172 -6.89 -11.72 -3.36
CA MET A 172 -6.34 -11.48 -4.70
C MET A 172 -7.10 -12.26 -5.77
N THR A 173 -7.52 -13.49 -5.48
CA THR A 173 -8.37 -14.28 -6.39
C THR A 173 -9.71 -13.58 -6.61
N TYR A 174 -10.39 -13.17 -5.54
CA TYR A 174 -11.67 -12.47 -5.65
C TYR A 174 -11.58 -11.17 -6.46
N LEU A 175 -10.53 -10.36 -6.23
CA LEU A 175 -10.34 -9.09 -6.95
C LEU A 175 -10.06 -9.26 -8.44
N ASN A 176 -9.63 -10.45 -8.87
CA ASN A 176 -9.34 -10.75 -10.29
C ASN A 176 -10.44 -11.55 -11.01
N LEU A 177 -11.49 -11.96 -10.32
CA LEU A 177 -12.61 -12.65 -10.96
C LEU A 177 -13.24 -11.76 -12.04
N LYS A 178 -13.56 -12.34 -13.17
CA LYS A 178 -14.24 -11.66 -14.28
C LYS A 178 -15.68 -12.16 -14.46
N ASP A 179 -15.93 -13.43 -14.14
CA ASP A 179 -17.24 -14.05 -14.29
C ASP A 179 -18.26 -13.52 -13.27
N PRO A 180 -19.40 -12.95 -13.73
CA PRO A 180 -20.43 -12.37 -12.86
C PRO A 180 -21.03 -13.37 -11.85
N ALA A 181 -21.24 -14.62 -12.26
CA ALA A 181 -21.86 -15.64 -11.39
C ALA A 181 -20.94 -16.00 -10.24
N THR A 182 -19.65 -16.18 -10.52
CA THR A 182 -18.63 -16.46 -9.50
C THR A 182 -18.44 -15.26 -8.56
N ILE A 183 -18.43 -14.04 -9.08
CA ILE A 183 -18.35 -12.82 -8.27
C ILE A 183 -19.54 -12.72 -7.31
N LYS A 184 -20.76 -12.96 -7.80
CA LYS A 184 -21.99 -12.97 -6.98
C LYS A 184 -21.92 -14.00 -5.88
N LEU A 185 -21.50 -15.23 -6.18
CA LEU A 185 -21.34 -16.31 -5.20
C LEU A 185 -20.32 -15.95 -4.13
N MET A 186 -19.10 -15.58 -4.54
CA MET A 186 -18.02 -15.24 -3.60
C MET A 186 -18.36 -14.03 -2.74
N ARG A 187 -19.02 -13.03 -3.33
CA ARG A 187 -19.51 -11.87 -2.60
C ARG A 187 -20.53 -12.27 -1.54
N GLY A 188 -21.50 -13.12 -1.88
CA GLY A 188 -22.50 -13.65 -0.93
C GLY A 188 -21.84 -14.37 0.24
N VAL A 189 -20.92 -15.28 -0.04
CA VAL A 189 -20.17 -16.00 1.01
C VAL A 189 -19.38 -15.04 1.89
N MET A 190 -18.66 -14.09 1.31
CA MET A 190 -17.79 -13.18 2.07
C MET A 190 -18.60 -12.13 2.84
N MET A 191 -19.53 -11.42 2.20
CA MET A 191 -20.19 -10.27 2.76
C MET A 191 -21.49 -10.63 3.50
N ASP A 192 -22.32 -11.48 2.94
CA ASP A 192 -23.58 -11.85 3.57
C ASP A 192 -23.39 -12.84 4.71
N PHE A 193 -22.53 -13.83 4.55
CA PHE A 193 -22.24 -14.80 5.60
C PHE A 193 -21.03 -14.38 6.47
N GLY A 194 -19.87 -14.17 5.87
CA GLY A 194 -18.61 -13.91 6.59
C GLY A 194 -18.67 -12.64 7.46
N PHE A 195 -19.16 -11.54 6.93
CA PHE A 195 -19.27 -10.28 7.70
C PHE A 195 -20.35 -10.36 8.80
N LYS A 196 -21.43 -11.09 8.56
CA LYS A 196 -22.44 -11.32 9.62
C LYS A 196 -21.87 -12.18 10.74
N ALA A 197 -21.19 -13.27 10.41
CA ALA A 197 -20.54 -14.13 11.37
C ALA A 197 -19.47 -13.36 12.19
N GLN A 198 -18.66 -12.56 11.54
CA GLN A 198 -17.66 -11.72 12.22
C GLN A 198 -18.32 -10.69 13.16
N ARG A 199 -19.42 -10.02 12.75
CA ARG A 199 -20.13 -9.08 13.63
C ARG A 199 -20.74 -9.78 14.84
N LEU A 200 -21.25 -11.00 14.67
CA LEU A 200 -21.78 -11.79 15.79
C LEU A 200 -20.64 -12.20 16.74
N ALA A 201 -19.53 -12.66 16.19
CA ALA A 201 -18.33 -13.01 16.97
C ALA A 201 -17.75 -11.79 17.69
N HIS A 202 -17.76 -10.59 17.06
CA HIS A 202 -17.37 -9.33 17.71
C HIS A 202 -18.28 -9.02 18.91
N LYS A 203 -19.61 -9.11 18.74
CA LYS A 203 -20.56 -8.87 19.84
C LYS A 203 -20.35 -9.85 20.99
N ALA A 204 -20.20 -11.14 20.68
CA ALA A 204 -19.92 -12.17 21.68
C ALA A 204 -18.60 -11.92 22.42
N ALA A 205 -17.53 -11.62 21.69
CA ALA A 205 -16.21 -11.33 22.27
C ALA A 205 -16.24 -10.07 23.16
N LYS A 206 -17.04 -9.06 22.82
CA LYS A 206 -17.27 -7.86 23.64
C LYS A 206 -18.06 -8.20 24.91
N ALA A 207 -19.10 -9.01 24.80
CA ALA A 207 -19.94 -9.41 25.94
C ALA A 207 -19.16 -10.22 27.01
N ILE A 208 -18.21 -11.07 26.60
CA ILE A 208 -17.38 -11.85 27.52
C ILE A 208 -16.10 -11.08 27.97
N GLY A 209 -15.98 -9.79 27.63
CA GLY A 209 -14.84 -8.95 28.03
C GLY A 209 -13.51 -9.23 27.35
N LEU A 210 -13.50 -10.07 26.29
CA LEU A 210 -12.29 -10.38 25.51
C LEU A 210 -11.81 -9.15 24.69
N ILE A 211 -12.73 -8.28 24.33
CA ILE A 211 -12.49 -7.03 23.58
C ILE A 211 -12.92 -5.86 24.45
N GLN A 212 -11.99 -4.94 24.68
CA GLN A 212 -12.22 -3.69 25.42
C GLN A 212 -12.17 -2.50 24.46
N ASP A 213 -12.98 -1.47 24.74
CA ASP A 213 -13.05 -0.25 23.93
C ASP A 213 -11.76 0.58 24.02
N SER A 214 -11.04 0.49 25.14
CA SER A 214 -9.73 1.11 25.35
C SER A 214 -8.73 0.09 25.90
N ARG A 215 -7.46 0.26 25.56
CA ARG A 215 -6.35 -0.53 26.11
C ARG A 215 -5.46 0.36 26.94
N ALA A 216 -5.13 -0.09 28.14
CA ALA A 216 -4.20 0.61 29.04
C ALA A 216 -2.77 0.69 28.47
N HIS A 217 -2.38 -0.29 27.67
CA HIS A 217 -1.05 -0.35 27.06
C HIS A 217 -1.13 -0.68 25.57
N PRO A 218 -0.25 -0.12 24.71
CA PRO A 218 -0.14 -0.53 23.32
C PRO A 218 0.24 -2.01 23.27
N PRO A 219 -0.26 -2.77 22.27
CA PRO A 219 0.11 -4.18 22.13
C PRO A 219 1.62 -4.31 21.90
N ALA A 220 2.24 -5.26 22.61
CA ALA A 220 3.62 -5.65 22.31
C ALA A 220 3.66 -6.22 20.88
N THR A 221 4.57 -5.70 20.07
CA THR A 221 4.60 -5.99 18.63
C THR A 221 6.01 -6.31 18.16
N ILE A 222 6.74 -7.03 18.96
CA ILE A 222 8.04 -7.60 18.58
C ILE A 222 7.75 -9.01 18.03
N GLY A 223 8.12 -9.24 16.77
CA GLY A 223 7.96 -10.53 16.08
C GLY A 223 6.56 -10.76 15.50
N ALA A 224 6.37 -11.93 14.90
CA ALA A 224 5.09 -12.33 14.32
C ALA A 224 4.01 -12.51 15.41
N PRO A 225 2.84 -11.87 15.26
CA PRO A 225 1.78 -12.00 16.26
C PRO A 225 1.27 -13.44 16.30
N THR A 226 1.00 -13.95 17.50
CA THR A 226 0.40 -15.27 17.68
C THR A 226 -0.97 -15.34 17.00
N VAL A 227 -1.42 -16.55 16.61
CA VAL A 227 -2.74 -16.75 16.00
C VAL A 227 -3.86 -16.20 16.89
N LYS A 228 -3.75 -16.36 18.21
CA LYS A 228 -4.68 -15.76 19.18
C LYS A 228 -4.76 -14.24 19.03
N THR A 229 -3.62 -13.58 18.95
CA THR A 229 -3.56 -12.13 18.78
C THR A 229 -4.16 -11.69 17.45
N GLN A 230 -3.92 -12.42 16.36
CA GLN A 230 -4.50 -12.15 15.05
C GLN A 230 -6.03 -12.26 15.07
N ILE A 231 -6.57 -13.30 15.70
CA ILE A 231 -8.02 -13.49 15.87
C ILE A 231 -8.64 -12.34 16.67
N ILE A 232 -8.02 -11.96 17.79
CA ILE A 232 -8.49 -10.82 18.60
C ILE A 232 -8.46 -9.53 17.79
N HIS A 233 -7.42 -9.28 17.00
CA HIS A 233 -7.36 -8.12 16.12
C HIS A 233 -8.44 -8.13 15.05
N PHE A 234 -8.72 -9.27 14.44
CA PHE A 234 -9.79 -9.42 13.46
C PHE A 234 -11.18 -9.17 14.06
N LEU A 235 -11.39 -9.56 15.31
CA LEU A 235 -12.64 -9.37 16.03
C LEU A 235 -12.77 -7.99 16.69
N ASN A 236 -11.70 -7.20 16.78
CA ASN A 236 -11.67 -5.96 17.57
C ASN A 236 -12.60 -4.86 17.02
N ARG A 237 -12.94 -4.88 15.74
CA ARG A 237 -13.88 -3.96 15.11
C ARG A 237 -14.89 -4.73 14.27
N PRO A 238 -16.20 -4.35 14.33
CA PRO A 238 -17.19 -5.02 13.51
C PRO A 238 -17.02 -4.68 12.04
N MET A 239 -17.21 -5.66 11.17
CA MET A 239 -17.27 -5.44 9.73
C MET A 239 -18.48 -4.59 9.34
N PRO A 240 -18.40 -3.80 8.23
CA PRO A 240 -19.49 -2.99 7.75
C PRO A 240 -20.79 -3.79 7.58
N GLY A 241 -21.93 -3.19 8.00
CA GLY A 241 -23.23 -3.86 8.00
C GLY A 241 -24.14 -3.53 6.82
N ASN A 242 -24.04 -2.31 6.30
CA ASN A 242 -25.01 -1.76 5.34
C ASN A 242 -24.43 -1.65 3.94
N LEU A 243 -23.75 -2.70 3.47
CA LEU A 243 -23.24 -2.73 2.11
C LEU A 243 -24.32 -3.23 1.14
N PRO A 244 -24.39 -2.69 -0.09
CA PRO A 244 -25.30 -3.16 -1.11
C PRO A 244 -25.13 -4.66 -1.36
N LYS A 245 -26.24 -5.36 -1.61
CA LYS A 245 -26.19 -6.81 -1.85
C LYS A 245 -25.63 -7.19 -3.22
N ARG A 246 -25.68 -6.28 -4.19
CA ARG A 246 -25.21 -6.49 -5.55
C ARG A 246 -24.01 -5.59 -5.86
N THR A 247 -23.25 -5.97 -6.88
CA THR A 247 -22.20 -5.14 -7.47
C THR A 247 -22.82 -3.92 -8.17
N SER A 248 -22.03 -2.90 -8.48
CA SER A 248 -22.53 -1.74 -9.24
C SER A 248 -22.97 -2.14 -10.64
N ARG A 249 -22.27 -3.08 -11.30
CA ARG A 249 -22.66 -3.57 -12.63
C ARG A 249 -23.97 -4.33 -12.62
N ALA A 250 -24.17 -5.20 -11.62
CA ALA A 250 -25.42 -5.94 -11.46
C ALA A 250 -26.61 -5.04 -11.14
N LEU A 251 -26.38 -3.87 -10.52
CA LEU A 251 -27.43 -2.88 -10.24
C LEU A 251 -27.77 -2.02 -11.45
N LEU A 252 -26.83 -1.83 -12.36
CA LEU A 252 -27.00 -1.08 -13.61
C LEU A 252 -27.32 -1.98 -14.82
N ASP A 253 -27.39 -3.30 -14.64
CA ASP A 253 -27.63 -4.30 -15.69
C ASP A 253 -26.61 -4.22 -16.85
N ILE A 254 -25.33 -4.07 -16.50
CA ILE A 254 -24.20 -3.93 -17.45
C ILE A 254 -23.10 -4.97 -17.20
N GLU A 255 -23.46 -6.20 -16.85
CA GLU A 255 -22.51 -7.27 -16.53
C GLU A 255 -21.92 -7.98 -17.76
N ASP A 256 -22.49 -7.78 -18.95
CA ASP A 256 -22.00 -8.40 -20.19
C ASP A 256 -20.60 -7.88 -20.56
N ASP A 257 -19.62 -8.77 -20.61
CA ASP A 257 -18.23 -8.44 -20.94
C ASP A 257 -17.95 -8.26 -22.44
N LYS A 258 -18.95 -8.52 -23.29
CA LYS A 258 -18.88 -8.32 -24.74
C LYS A 258 -19.38 -6.96 -25.19
N VAL A 259 -20.04 -6.22 -24.29
CA VAL A 259 -20.64 -4.93 -24.57
C VAL A 259 -19.88 -3.82 -23.85
N ILE A 260 -19.59 -2.73 -24.57
CA ILE A 260 -19.04 -1.51 -23.97
C ILE A 260 -20.22 -0.64 -23.53
N PRO A 261 -20.47 -0.48 -22.22
CA PRO A 261 -21.58 0.34 -21.74
C PRO A 261 -21.30 1.82 -21.98
N VAL A 262 -22.28 2.51 -22.57
CA VAL A 262 -22.28 3.98 -22.72
C VAL A 262 -23.54 4.52 -22.05
N ILE A 263 -23.35 5.30 -21.00
CA ILE A 263 -24.44 5.86 -20.19
C ILE A 263 -24.58 7.35 -20.47
N ARG A 264 -25.78 7.78 -20.81
CA ARG A 264 -26.13 9.17 -21.13
C ARG A 264 -27.39 9.61 -20.37
N ASN A 265 -27.46 10.86 -20.03
CA ASN A 265 -28.70 11.47 -19.54
C ASN A 265 -29.49 12.08 -20.71
N PRO A 266 -30.62 11.50 -21.13
CA PRO A 266 -31.34 11.97 -22.33
C PRO A 266 -31.88 13.40 -22.19
N LYS A 267 -31.92 13.96 -20.96
CA LYS A 267 -32.40 15.31 -20.71
C LYS A 267 -31.30 16.37 -20.62
N LYS A 268 -30.06 15.94 -20.34
CA LYS A 268 -28.93 16.84 -20.04
C LYS A 268 -27.75 16.67 -20.99
N THR A 269 -27.59 15.51 -21.59
CA THR A 269 -26.50 15.25 -22.52
C THR A 269 -26.80 15.88 -23.88
N THR A 270 -25.90 16.72 -24.35
CA THR A 270 -25.94 17.38 -25.66
C THR A 270 -24.77 16.91 -26.53
N GLU A 271 -24.68 17.36 -27.79
CA GLU A 271 -23.55 17.08 -28.66
C GLU A 271 -22.22 17.71 -28.15
N GLU A 272 -22.34 18.79 -27.37
CA GLU A 272 -21.19 19.48 -26.76
C GLU A 272 -20.76 18.87 -25.40
N SER A 273 -21.49 17.88 -24.89
CA SER A 273 -21.21 17.27 -23.61
C SER A 273 -19.92 16.43 -23.63
N ASP A 274 -19.11 16.58 -22.61
CA ASP A 274 -17.86 15.81 -22.47
C ASP A 274 -18.13 14.30 -22.43
N ALA A 275 -17.35 13.56 -23.22
CA ALA A 275 -17.27 12.12 -23.11
C ALA A 275 -16.11 11.73 -22.19
N VAL A 276 -16.40 10.90 -21.18
CA VAL A 276 -15.44 10.46 -20.19
C VAL A 276 -15.37 8.94 -20.12
N PHE A 277 -14.17 8.40 -19.93
CA PHE A 277 -13.98 6.99 -19.65
C PHE A 277 -13.94 6.80 -18.12
N TYR A 278 -14.91 6.09 -17.57
CA TYR A 278 -14.98 5.82 -16.16
C TYR A 278 -14.49 4.40 -15.83
N PHE A 279 -13.36 4.31 -15.12
CA PHE A 279 -12.82 3.07 -14.60
C PHE A 279 -13.10 2.97 -13.09
N PRO A 280 -14.15 2.25 -12.66
CA PRO A 280 -14.53 2.17 -11.24
C PRO A 280 -13.50 1.41 -10.38
N GLY A 281 -12.74 0.50 -10.99
CA GLY A 281 -11.82 -0.36 -10.28
C GLY A 281 -12.52 -1.44 -9.44
N CYS A 282 -11.74 -2.44 -9.02
CA CYS A 282 -12.27 -3.63 -8.35
C CYS A 282 -12.98 -3.34 -7.00
N GLY A 283 -12.53 -2.34 -6.25
CA GLY A 283 -13.11 -1.96 -4.97
C GLY A 283 -14.51 -1.36 -5.10
N SER A 284 -14.65 -0.31 -5.91
CA SER A 284 -15.90 0.43 -6.09
C SER A 284 -16.92 -0.35 -6.93
N GLU A 285 -16.47 -1.31 -7.70
CA GLU A 285 -17.36 -2.12 -8.52
C GLU A 285 -17.89 -3.34 -7.77
N ARG A 286 -17.03 -4.05 -7.03
CA ARG A 286 -17.36 -5.34 -6.41
C ARG A 286 -17.68 -5.26 -4.93
N LEU A 287 -17.00 -4.41 -4.16
CA LEU A 287 -17.15 -4.34 -2.71
C LEU A 287 -18.05 -3.17 -2.27
N PHE A 288 -17.67 -1.97 -2.68
CA PHE A 288 -18.33 -0.71 -2.27
C PHE A 288 -19.15 -0.13 -3.41
N SER A 289 -20.08 -0.92 -3.93
CA SER A 289 -20.87 -0.58 -5.13
C SER A 289 -21.59 0.78 -5.02
N GLN A 290 -21.89 1.26 -3.81
CA GLN A 290 -22.42 2.60 -3.60
C GLN A 290 -21.46 3.71 -4.08
N VAL A 291 -20.14 3.51 -4.00
CA VAL A 291 -19.17 4.49 -4.50
C VAL A 291 -19.22 4.58 -6.02
N GLY A 292 -19.20 3.40 -6.69
CA GLY A 292 -19.32 3.35 -8.14
C GLY A 292 -20.62 3.95 -8.66
N LEU A 293 -21.74 3.65 -7.98
CA LEU A 293 -23.05 4.19 -8.32
C LEU A 293 -23.15 5.71 -8.09
N ALA A 294 -22.59 6.22 -6.97
CA ALA A 294 -22.56 7.65 -6.70
C ALA A 294 -21.76 8.41 -7.75
N THR A 295 -20.58 7.91 -8.12
CA THR A 295 -19.76 8.50 -9.19
C THR A 295 -20.55 8.52 -10.52
N GLN A 296 -21.17 7.40 -10.88
CA GLN A 296 -21.98 7.32 -12.09
C GLN A 296 -23.19 8.26 -12.06
N ALA A 297 -23.86 8.39 -10.91
CA ALA A 297 -24.97 9.32 -10.74
C ALA A 297 -24.51 10.78 -10.88
N MET A 298 -23.36 11.14 -10.33
CA MET A 298 -22.79 12.49 -10.52
C MET A 298 -22.51 12.78 -12.00
N LEU A 299 -21.87 11.85 -12.71
CA LEU A 299 -21.59 12.01 -14.14
C LEU A 299 -22.88 12.10 -14.98
N TYR A 300 -23.89 11.31 -14.63
CA TYR A 300 -25.19 11.37 -15.25
C TYR A 300 -25.90 12.72 -15.01
N GLU A 301 -25.83 13.24 -13.79
CA GLU A 301 -26.43 14.53 -13.42
C GLU A 301 -25.79 15.75 -14.07
N VAL A 302 -24.47 15.72 -14.30
CA VAL A 302 -23.78 16.80 -15.04
C VAL A 302 -23.94 16.70 -16.57
N GLY A 303 -24.56 15.63 -17.07
CA GLY A 303 -24.83 15.42 -18.50
C GLY A 303 -23.63 14.82 -19.28
N ALA A 304 -22.62 14.30 -18.62
CA ALA A 304 -21.49 13.66 -19.27
C ALA A 304 -21.91 12.37 -20.00
N THR A 305 -21.29 12.08 -21.14
CA THR A 305 -21.36 10.79 -21.80
C THR A 305 -20.34 9.86 -21.13
N THR A 306 -20.79 8.89 -20.34
CA THR A 306 -19.88 8.00 -19.60
C THR A 306 -19.71 6.68 -20.29
N VAL A 307 -18.47 6.36 -20.65
CA VAL A 307 -18.07 5.05 -21.21
C VAL A 307 -17.43 4.22 -20.09
N LEU A 308 -17.90 2.99 -19.91
CA LEU A 308 -17.29 2.04 -18.96
C LEU A 308 -16.55 0.93 -19.72
N PRO A 309 -15.53 0.32 -19.11
CA PRO A 309 -14.90 -0.85 -19.71
C PRO A 309 -15.88 -2.02 -19.79
N PRO A 310 -15.76 -2.93 -20.77
CA PRO A 310 -16.55 -4.15 -20.81
C PRO A 310 -16.15 -5.08 -19.65
N GLY A 311 -17.14 -5.60 -18.94
CA GLY A 311 -16.94 -6.55 -17.86
C GLY A 311 -16.19 -6.01 -16.62
N TYR A 312 -15.90 -6.92 -15.70
CA TYR A 312 -15.22 -6.62 -14.44
C TYR A 312 -13.71 -6.59 -14.61
N LEU A 313 -13.07 -5.47 -14.25
CA LEU A 313 -11.63 -5.30 -14.34
C LEU A 313 -10.99 -4.98 -12.99
N CYS A 314 -9.69 -5.25 -12.91
CA CYS A 314 -8.80 -4.80 -11.84
C CYS A 314 -7.63 -4.05 -12.47
N CYS A 315 -7.10 -3.02 -11.83
CA CYS A 315 -5.95 -2.27 -12.36
C CYS A 315 -4.63 -3.08 -12.33
N GLY A 316 -4.56 -4.14 -11.52
CA GLY A 316 -3.33 -4.92 -11.31
C GLY A 316 -2.54 -4.53 -10.07
N TYR A 317 -2.72 -3.34 -9.56
CA TYR A 317 -1.99 -2.84 -8.39
C TYR A 317 -2.07 -3.73 -7.14
N PRO A 318 -3.21 -4.37 -6.78
CA PRO A 318 -3.23 -5.30 -5.66
C PRO A 318 -2.23 -6.44 -5.77
N GLN A 319 -2.00 -6.97 -6.98
CA GLN A 319 -0.99 -8.00 -7.24
C GLN A 319 0.42 -7.45 -7.07
N THR A 320 0.73 -6.34 -7.75
CA THR A 320 2.03 -5.66 -7.61
C THR A 320 2.32 -5.35 -6.15
N SER A 321 1.39 -4.73 -5.44
CA SER A 321 1.56 -4.38 -4.02
C SER A 321 1.71 -5.59 -3.09
N SER A 322 1.23 -6.77 -3.48
CA SER A 322 1.44 -8.03 -2.76
C SER A 322 2.78 -8.71 -3.07
N GLY A 323 3.57 -8.13 -3.99
CA GLY A 323 4.85 -8.67 -4.45
C GLY A 323 4.72 -9.66 -5.62
N ASP A 324 3.59 -9.66 -6.35
CA ASP A 324 3.37 -10.43 -7.57
C ASP A 324 3.40 -9.49 -8.78
N GLU A 325 4.57 -8.93 -9.02
CA GLU A 325 4.80 -7.89 -10.02
C GLU A 325 4.47 -8.39 -11.43
N ASP A 326 4.92 -9.59 -11.80
CA ASP A 326 4.69 -10.17 -13.12
C ASP A 326 3.20 -10.27 -13.43
N LYS A 327 2.41 -10.70 -12.45
CA LYS A 327 0.96 -10.78 -12.60
C LYS A 327 0.31 -9.39 -12.62
N GLY A 328 0.81 -8.46 -11.84
CA GLY A 328 0.38 -7.07 -11.87
C GLY A 328 0.61 -6.43 -13.23
N VAL A 329 1.83 -6.54 -13.78
CA VAL A 329 2.21 -6.03 -15.10
C VAL A 329 1.37 -6.66 -16.19
N LYS A 330 1.14 -7.98 -16.14
CA LYS A 330 0.26 -8.66 -17.12
C LYS A 330 -1.14 -8.06 -17.12
N ILE A 331 -1.76 -7.88 -15.95
CA ILE A 331 -3.11 -7.30 -15.84
C ILE A 331 -3.14 -5.88 -16.39
N THR A 332 -2.14 -5.06 -16.04
CA THR A 332 -2.03 -3.67 -16.53
C THR A 332 -1.88 -3.64 -18.06
N THR A 333 -1.06 -4.53 -18.62
CA THR A 333 -0.85 -4.64 -20.06
C THR A 333 -2.14 -5.06 -20.77
N ASP A 334 -2.85 -6.06 -20.25
CA ASP A 334 -4.14 -6.50 -20.80
C ASP A 334 -5.17 -5.36 -20.79
N ASN A 335 -5.21 -4.57 -19.72
CA ASN A 335 -6.06 -3.39 -19.61
C ASN A 335 -5.69 -2.31 -20.62
N ARG A 336 -4.38 -2.03 -20.85
CA ARG A 336 -3.93 -1.07 -21.87
C ARG A 336 -4.44 -1.46 -23.24
N VAL A 337 -4.28 -2.73 -23.62
CA VAL A 337 -4.78 -3.23 -24.93
C VAL A 337 -6.29 -3.04 -25.03
N LEU A 338 -7.03 -3.36 -23.97
CA LEU A 338 -8.47 -3.19 -23.93
C LEU A 338 -8.89 -1.72 -24.08
N PHE A 339 -8.25 -0.82 -23.34
CA PHE A 339 -8.56 0.61 -23.38
C PHE A 339 -8.28 1.21 -24.77
N HIS A 340 -7.18 0.82 -25.42
CA HIS A 340 -6.92 1.20 -26.80
C HIS A 340 -8.01 0.71 -27.75
N ARG A 341 -8.50 -0.51 -27.58
CA ARG A 341 -9.61 -1.04 -28.40
C ARG A 341 -10.89 -0.23 -28.17
N VAL A 342 -11.23 0.06 -26.91
CA VAL A 342 -12.40 0.88 -26.58
C VAL A 342 -12.29 2.28 -27.18
N ALA A 343 -11.14 2.94 -27.03
CA ALA A 343 -10.89 4.27 -27.58
C ALA A 343 -11.01 4.27 -29.13
N ASN A 344 -10.45 3.27 -29.81
CA ASN A 344 -10.54 3.15 -31.25
C ASN A 344 -11.98 2.85 -31.72
N THR A 345 -12.73 2.03 -31.00
CA THR A 345 -14.12 1.70 -31.33
C THR A 345 -15.04 2.90 -31.16
N LEU A 346 -14.79 3.73 -30.17
CA LEU A 346 -15.58 4.90 -29.80
C LEU A 346 -14.85 6.22 -30.12
N ASN A 347 -13.99 6.25 -31.16
CA ASN A 347 -13.19 7.41 -31.52
C ASN A 347 -14.03 8.66 -31.82
N TYR A 348 -15.26 8.47 -32.29
CA TYR A 348 -16.21 9.56 -32.56
C TYR A 348 -16.67 10.31 -31.30
N LEU A 349 -16.45 9.76 -30.11
CA LEU A 349 -16.77 10.43 -28.82
C LEU A 349 -15.67 11.37 -28.35
N ASP A 350 -14.49 11.35 -28.94
CA ASP A 350 -13.32 12.18 -28.56
C ASP A 350 -13.02 12.17 -27.05
N ILE A 351 -12.93 10.95 -26.47
CA ILE A 351 -12.71 10.76 -25.03
C ILE A 351 -11.31 11.26 -24.64
N LYS A 352 -11.24 12.37 -23.88
CA LYS A 352 -9.98 12.97 -23.39
C LYS A 352 -9.73 12.74 -21.91
N THR A 353 -10.77 12.39 -21.15
CA THR A 353 -10.72 12.31 -19.69
C THR A 353 -11.00 10.90 -19.21
N VAL A 354 -10.13 10.42 -18.32
CA VAL A 354 -10.33 9.16 -17.57
C VAL A 354 -10.63 9.49 -16.13
N ILE A 355 -11.71 8.91 -15.60
CA ILE A 355 -12.14 9.08 -14.21
C ILE A 355 -11.97 7.76 -13.50
N VAL A 356 -11.38 7.78 -12.30
CA VAL A 356 -11.18 6.61 -11.44
C VAL A 356 -11.77 6.84 -10.06
N SER A 357 -12.32 5.81 -9.43
CA SER A 357 -12.85 5.88 -8.06
C SER A 357 -11.81 5.51 -6.98
N CYS A 358 -10.62 5.12 -7.37
CA CYS A 358 -9.57 4.68 -6.45
C CYS A 358 -8.24 5.32 -6.85
N GLY A 359 -7.56 5.96 -5.89
CA GLY A 359 -6.27 6.61 -6.13
C GLY A 359 -5.20 5.64 -6.65
N THR A 360 -5.20 4.40 -6.19
CA THR A 360 -4.26 3.36 -6.66
C THR A 360 -4.56 2.83 -8.07
N CYS A 361 -5.69 3.20 -8.67
CA CYS A 361 -5.97 2.91 -10.07
C CYS A 361 -5.44 3.99 -11.02
N MET A 362 -4.90 5.07 -10.46
CA MET A 362 -4.36 6.21 -11.18
C MET A 362 -2.86 6.04 -11.50
N ASP A 363 -2.15 5.31 -10.64
CA ASP A 363 -0.76 4.91 -10.82
C ASP A 363 -0.63 3.79 -11.88
#